data_a0939f2d3565b9fba9e41fde702daa8d
#
_entry.id   a0939f2d3565b9fba9e41fde702daa8d
#
_cell.length_a   1.000
_cell.length_b   1.000
_cell.length_c   1.000
_cell.angle_alpha   90.00
_cell.angle_beta   90.00
_cell.angle_gamma   90.00
#
_symmetry.space_group_name_H-M   'P 1'
#
loop_
_entity.id
_entity.type
_entity.pdbx_description
1 polymer ?
#
loop_
_entity_poly.entity_id
_entity_poly.type
_entity_poly.pdbx_seq_one_letter_code
_entity_poly.pdbx_strand_id
1 'polypeptide(L)'
;MSLLERLEITQQPKRQADVLTLLDEVQRSLYIGEISPGEITRLLRANAVLFFYDGDILAGLAGWNVIHGPWVEVGPFYAAEAYRGQGLGSLMIDTVENMQLQAGHKLYGVTKNPVVKQMFVKRGFYQVGVWALPREVQVYLLRKLTPRRLLRHVRKLRFGDSVSHFIKEGNAG
;
A
#
# COMPACT_ATOMS: atom_id res chain seq x y z
N MET A 1 -12.26 -3.71 25.15
CA MET A 1 -12.43 -3.80 23.68
C MET A 1 -11.18 -3.21 23.04
N SER A 2 -10.47 -4.01 22.27
CA SER A 2 -9.24 -3.56 21.58
C SER A 2 -9.57 -2.56 20.47
N LEU A 3 -8.58 -1.79 20.01
CA LEU A 3 -8.76 -0.89 18.84
C LEU A 3 -9.36 -1.66 17.65
N LEU A 4 -8.79 -2.82 17.34
CA LEU A 4 -9.14 -3.60 16.15
C LEU A 4 -10.61 -4.08 16.15
N GLU A 5 -11.22 -4.27 17.32
CA GLU A 5 -12.63 -4.66 17.48
C GLU A 5 -13.62 -3.50 17.26
N ARG A 6 -13.13 -2.25 17.31
CA ARG A 6 -13.96 -1.04 17.17
C ARG A 6 -13.92 -0.46 15.77
N LEU A 7 -12.95 -0.89 14.95
CA LEU A 7 -12.76 -0.30 13.64
C LEU A 7 -13.89 -0.67 12.68
N GLU A 8 -14.48 0.34 12.08
CA GLU A 8 -15.36 0.23 10.93
C GLU A 8 -14.55 0.36 9.66
N ILE A 9 -14.79 -0.53 8.69
CA ILE A 9 -14.10 -0.54 7.39
C ILE A 9 -15.11 -0.17 6.31
N THR A 10 -14.81 0.88 5.54
CA THR A 10 -15.69 1.39 4.48
C THR A 10 -14.93 1.56 3.17
N GLN A 11 -15.63 1.50 2.03
CA GLN A 11 -15.05 1.79 0.70
C GLN A 11 -15.15 3.27 0.32
N GLN A 12 -15.97 4.03 1.02
CA GLN A 12 -16.13 5.47 0.81
C GLN A 12 -15.76 6.21 2.10
N PRO A 13 -15.09 7.36 2.00
CA PRO A 13 -14.78 8.13 3.19
C PRO A 13 -16.05 8.75 3.78
N LYS A 14 -16.18 8.76 5.10
CA LYS A 14 -17.29 9.44 5.80
C LYS A 14 -17.27 10.94 5.52
N ARG A 15 -16.06 11.53 5.47
CA ARG A 15 -15.85 12.94 5.12
C ARG A 15 -14.58 13.06 4.27
N GLN A 16 -14.69 13.81 3.19
CA GLN A 16 -13.53 14.02 2.29
C GLN A 16 -12.40 14.81 2.96
N ALA A 17 -12.74 15.70 3.89
CA ALA A 17 -11.76 16.47 4.65
C ALA A 17 -10.83 15.58 5.48
N ASP A 18 -11.32 14.45 6.03
CA ASP A 18 -10.52 13.53 6.83
C ASP A 18 -9.42 12.89 6.00
N VAL A 19 -9.71 12.56 4.75
CA VAL A 19 -8.74 12.00 3.81
C VAL A 19 -7.63 13.00 3.52
N LEU A 20 -7.97 14.27 3.31
CA LEU A 20 -6.98 15.32 3.07
C LEU A 20 -6.08 15.54 4.29
N THR A 21 -6.66 15.54 5.49
CA THR A 21 -5.92 15.66 6.75
C THR A 21 -4.95 14.49 6.94
N LEU A 22 -5.41 13.25 6.70
CA LEU A 22 -4.54 12.08 6.79
C LEU A 22 -3.41 12.12 5.76
N LEU A 23 -3.69 12.56 4.54
CA LEU A 23 -2.66 12.70 3.49
C LEU A 23 -1.61 13.75 3.86
N ASP A 24 -2.01 14.88 4.44
CA ASP A 24 -1.07 15.93 4.88
C ASP A 24 -0.17 15.42 6.02
N GLU A 25 -0.72 14.69 6.98
CA GLU A 25 0.04 14.03 8.04
C GLU A 25 1.06 13.03 7.47
N VAL A 26 0.62 12.22 6.53
CA VAL A 26 1.42 11.14 5.92
C VAL A 26 2.55 11.70 5.05
N GLN A 27 2.34 12.80 4.35
CA GLN A 27 3.39 13.45 3.52
C GLN A 27 4.61 13.88 4.34
N ARG A 28 4.46 14.09 5.64
CA ARG A 28 5.55 14.40 6.57
C ARG A 28 6.39 13.18 6.95
N SER A 29 5.97 11.97 6.59
CA SER A 29 6.69 10.74 6.90
C SER A 29 7.86 10.50 5.95
N LEU A 30 9.03 10.15 6.50
CA LEU A 30 10.25 9.83 5.75
C LEU A 30 10.13 8.58 4.85
N TYR A 31 9.22 7.66 5.18
CA TYR A 31 9.10 6.36 4.54
C TYR A 31 8.03 6.30 3.44
N ILE A 32 7.23 7.32 3.32
CA ILE A 32 6.11 7.35 2.41
C ILE A 32 6.49 8.15 1.17
N GLY A 33 6.23 7.56 0.00
CA GLY A 33 6.35 8.27 -1.27
C GLY A 33 5.29 9.37 -1.35
N GLU A 34 5.57 10.42 -2.13
CA GLU A 34 4.58 11.47 -2.40
C GLU A 34 3.31 10.82 -2.98
N ILE A 35 2.20 11.02 -2.28
CA ILE A 35 0.87 10.70 -2.77
C ILE A 35 0.22 12.00 -3.16
N SER A 36 -0.21 12.05 -4.37
CA SER A 36 -1.00 13.18 -4.83
C SER A 36 -2.47 12.95 -4.46
N PRO A 37 -3.23 14.02 -4.18
CA PRO A 37 -4.70 13.92 -4.04
C PRO A 37 -5.34 13.23 -5.24
N GLY A 38 -4.76 13.38 -6.43
CA GLY A 38 -5.20 12.69 -7.65
C GLY A 38 -5.03 11.16 -7.58
N GLU A 39 -4.06 10.64 -6.84
CA GLU A 39 -3.90 9.19 -6.67
C GLU A 39 -5.04 8.61 -5.82
N ILE A 40 -5.41 9.27 -4.73
CA ILE A 40 -6.56 8.84 -3.90
C ILE A 40 -7.86 8.95 -4.71
N THR A 41 -8.07 10.02 -5.45
CA THR A 41 -9.23 10.16 -6.31
C THR A 41 -9.32 9.02 -7.34
N ARG A 42 -8.19 8.61 -7.89
CA ARG A 42 -8.12 7.46 -8.81
C ARG A 42 -8.48 6.15 -8.12
N LEU A 43 -7.95 5.91 -6.91
CA LEU A 43 -8.27 4.71 -6.12
C LEU A 43 -9.75 4.67 -5.74
N LEU A 44 -10.34 5.81 -5.34
CA LEU A 44 -11.77 5.93 -5.06
C LEU A 44 -12.64 5.58 -6.27
N ARG A 45 -12.31 6.16 -7.45
CA ARG A 45 -13.04 5.87 -8.70
C ARG A 45 -12.94 4.40 -9.12
N ALA A 46 -11.84 3.73 -8.78
CA ALA A 46 -11.61 2.32 -9.07
C ALA A 46 -12.17 1.39 -7.98
N ASN A 47 -12.81 1.91 -6.93
CA ASN A 47 -13.18 1.17 -5.70
C ASN A 47 -12.01 0.34 -5.14
N ALA A 48 -10.80 0.91 -5.20
CA ALA A 48 -9.55 0.25 -4.86
C ALA A 48 -8.91 0.83 -3.60
N VAL A 49 -9.72 1.24 -2.64
CA VAL A 49 -9.30 1.77 -1.35
C VAL A 49 -10.32 1.43 -0.27
N LEU A 50 -9.81 1.16 0.93
CA LEU A 50 -10.57 0.98 2.15
C LEU A 50 -10.18 2.04 3.17
N PHE A 51 -11.15 2.52 3.92
CA PHE A 51 -10.99 3.48 5.01
C PHE A 51 -11.31 2.78 6.33
N PHE A 52 -10.46 3.01 7.32
CA PHE A 52 -10.56 2.41 8.65
C PHE A 52 -10.90 3.51 9.65
N TYR A 53 -12.08 3.43 10.25
CA TYR A 53 -12.61 4.43 11.18
C TYR A 53 -12.70 3.89 12.60
N ASP A 54 -12.25 4.68 13.59
CA ASP A 54 -12.57 4.51 15.01
C ASP A 54 -13.65 5.53 15.36
N GLY A 55 -14.90 5.10 15.36
CA GLY A 55 -16.04 6.02 15.39
C GLY A 55 -16.06 6.95 14.17
N ASP A 56 -15.93 8.26 14.40
CA ASP A 56 -15.90 9.26 13.33
C ASP A 56 -14.47 9.68 12.94
N ILE A 57 -13.44 9.08 13.54
CA ILE A 57 -12.05 9.44 13.30
C ILE A 57 -11.47 8.50 12.24
N LEU A 58 -10.93 9.05 11.16
CA LEU A 58 -10.19 8.27 10.16
C LEU A 58 -8.84 7.81 10.74
N ALA A 59 -8.75 6.54 11.11
CA ALA A 59 -7.56 5.93 11.68
C ALA A 59 -6.54 5.55 10.61
N GLY A 60 -6.99 5.24 9.39
CA GLY A 60 -6.09 4.88 8.29
C GLY A 60 -6.81 4.54 6.99
N LEU A 61 -6.02 4.31 5.95
CA LEU A 61 -6.51 3.81 4.67
C LEU A 61 -5.58 2.77 4.07
N ALA A 62 -6.15 1.86 3.31
CA ALA A 62 -5.43 0.82 2.57
C ALA A 62 -5.95 0.75 1.14
N GLY A 63 -5.05 0.73 0.17
CA GLY A 63 -5.42 0.67 -1.24
C GLY A 63 -4.74 -0.46 -1.98
N TRP A 64 -5.11 -0.60 -3.26
CA TRP A 64 -4.44 -1.51 -4.20
C TRP A 64 -4.54 -0.96 -5.63
N ASN A 65 -3.66 -1.46 -6.49
CA ASN A 65 -3.67 -1.11 -7.91
C ASN A 65 -3.67 -2.38 -8.76
N VAL A 66 -4.66 -2.54 -9.61
CA VAL A 66 -4.63 -3.59 -10.63
C VAL A 66 -3.51 -3.29 -11.62
N ILE A 67 -2.60 -4.25 -11.82
CA ILE A 67 -1.45 -4.13 -12.70
C ILE A 67 -1.84 -4.55 -14.11
N HIS A 68 -1.88 -5.84 -14.33
CA HIS A 68 -2.32 -6.52 -15.56
C HIS A 68 -2.39 -8.03 -15.28
N GLY A 69 -3.29 -8.73 -15.97
CA GLY A 69 -3.52 -10.14 -15.71
C GLY A 69 -3.92 -10.38 -14.26
N PRO A 70 -3.35 -11.37 -13.57
CA PRO A 70 -3.73 -11.69 -12.21
C PRO A 70 -3.03 -10.82 -11.14
N TRP A 71 -2.16 -9.88 -11.53
CA TRP A 71 -1.33 -9.15 -10.58
C TRP A 71 -1.97 -7.88 -10.05
N VAL A 72 -1.86 -7.70 -8.74
CA VAL A 72 -2.32 -6.51 -8.01
C VAL A 72 -1.19 -6.00 -7.12
N GLU A 73 -0.87 -4.71 -7.21
CA GLU A 73 0.01 -4.04 -6.25
C GLU A 73 -0.78 -3.72 -4.99
N VAL A 74 -0.37 -4.27 -3.85
CA VAL A 74 -0.95 -3.97 -2.54
C VAL A 74 -0.33 -2.72 -1.94
N GLY A 75 -1.14 -1.76 -1.56
CA GLY A 75 -0.78 -0.43 -1.09
C GLY A 75 -1.41 0.67 -1.95
N PRO A 76 -1.41 1.90 -1.44
CA PRO A 76 -0.75 2.41 -0.22
C PRO A 76 -1.38 1.95 1.08
N PHE A 77 -0.60 1.98 2.17
CA PHE A 77 -1.08 1.75 3.53
C PHE A 77 -0.70 2.93 4.42
N TYR A 78 -1.68 3.61 4.99
CA TYR A 78 -1.48 4.80 5.82
C TYR A 78 -2.24 4.66 7.13
N ALA A 79 -1.50 4.72 8.23
CA ALA A 79 -2.05 4.82 9.57
C ALA A 79 -1.78 6.21 10.12
N ALA A 80 -2.80 6.88 10.61
CA ALA A 80 -2.68 8.13 11.36
C ALA A 80 -1.77 7.91 12.57
N GLU A 81 -1.01 8.93 12.95
CA GLU A 81 0.05 8.81 13.95
C GLU A 81 -0.45 8.25 15.27
N ALA A 82 -1.61 8.73 15.71
CA ALA A 82 -2.26 8.29 16.95
C ALA A 82 -2.60 6.79 16.98
N TYR A 83 -2.66 6.12 15.83
CA TYR A 83 -3.04 4.71 15.69
C TYR A 83 -1.85 3.79 15.33
N ARG A 84 -0.64 4.33 15.23
CA ARG A 84 0.56 3.54 14.96
C ARG A 84 0.93 2.67 16.15
N GLY A 85 1.56 1.53 15.90
CA GLY A 85 1.96 0.60 16.97
C GLY A 85 0.83 -0.23 17.58
N GLN A 86 -0.44 0.01 17.19
CA GLN A 86 -1.62 -0.67 17.75
C GLN A 86 -2.17 -1.80 16.86
N GLY A 87 -1.39 -2.26 15.88
CA GLY A 87 -1.78 -3.37 15.00
C GLY A 87 -2.55 -2.95 13.74
N LEU A 88 -2.94 -1.68 13.59
CA LEU A 88 -3.73 -1.18 12.45
C LEU A 88 -3.06 -1.49 11.10
N GLY A 89 -1.74 -1.27 10.97
CA GLY A 89 -1.01 -1.57 9.74
C GLY A 89 -1.07 -3.06 9.37
N SER A 90 -1.05 -3.94 10.36
CA SER A 90 -1.23 -5.38 10.19
C SER A 90 -2.61 -5.70 9.65
N LEU A 91 -3.66 -5.18 10.31
CA LEU A 91 -5.05 -5.37 9.89
C LEU A 91 -5.28 -4.87 8.45
N MET A 92 -4.75 -3.70 8.09
CA MET A 92 -4.88 -3.14 6.75
C MET A 92 -4.28 -4.07 5.67
N ILE A 93 -3.07 -4.59 5.92
CA ILE A 93 -2.43 -5.53 5.01
C ILE A 93 -3.24 -6.82 4.91
N ASP A 94 -3.64 -7.41 6.05
CA ASP A 94 -4.43 -8.65 6.10
C ASP A 94 -5.76 -8.51 5.34
N THR A 95 -6.43 -7.37 5.52
CA THR A 95 -7.73 -7.12 4.87
C THR A 95 -7.57 -7.08 3.35
N VAL A 96 -6.61 -6.28 2.83
CA VAL A 96 -6.38 -6.16 1.38
C VAL A 96 -5.86 -7.48 0.81
N GLU A 97 -4.93 -8.14 1.49
CA GLU A 97 -4.36 -9.41 1.08
C GLU A 97 -5.44 -10.48 0.93
N ASN A 98 -6.23 -10.71 1.97
CA ASN A 98 -7.28 -11.72 1.96
C ASN A 98 -8.31 -11.45 0.86
N MET A 99 -8.75 -10.19 0.72
CA MET A 99 -9.71 -9.80 -0.31
C MET A 99 -9.16 -10.06 -1.72
N GLN A 100 -7.92 -9.73 -1.98
CA GLN A 100 -7.32 -9.88 -3.32
C GLN A 100 -7.00 -11.35 -3.62
N LEU A 101 -6.53 -12.13 -2.64
CA LEU A 101 -6.29 -13.57 -2.81
C LEU A 101 -7.60 -14.34 -3.05
N GLN A 102 -8.68 -14.01 -2.34
CA GLN A 102 -10.01 -14.58 -2.57
C GLN A 102 -10.57 -14.24 -3.95
N ALA A 103 -10.20 -13.09 -4.51
CA ALA A 103 -10.51 -12.70 -5.88
C ALA A 103 -9.63 -13.42 -6.94
N GLY A 104 -8.71 -14.30 -6.53
CA GLY A 104 -7.81 -15.05 -7.41
C GLY A 104 -6.60 -14.25 -7.90
N HIS A 105 -6.31 -13.11 -7.28
CA HIS A 105 -5.18 -12.30 -7.67
C HIS A 105 -3.86 -12.79 -7.06
N LYS A 106 -2.76 -12.50 -7.76
CA LYS A 106 -1.40 -12.58 -7.26
C LYS A 106 -0.97 -11.20 -6.76
N LEU A 107 -0.19 -11.16 -5.69
CA LEU A 107 0.12 -9.91 -5.01
C LEU A 107 1.56 -9.47 -5.26
N TYR A 108 1.69 -8.19 -5.52
CA TYR A 108 2.96 -7.48 -5.59
C TYR A 108 2.98 -6.37 -4.54
N GLY A 109 4.06 -6.27 -3.78
CA GLY A 109 4.29 -5.21 -2.80
C GLY A 109 5.63 -4.55 -3.02
N VAL A 110 5.71 -3.25 -2.80
CA VAL A 110 6.94 -2.49 -2.91
C VAL A 110 7.07 -1.55 -1.72
N THR A 111 8.21 -1.62 -1.01
CA THR A 111 8.43 -0.78 0.16
C THR A 111 9.91 -0.60 0.47
N LYS A 112 10.25 0.51 1.09
CA LYS A 112 11.53 0.76 1.74
C LYS A 112 11.41 0.78 3.27
N ASN A 113 10.18 0.76 3.80
CA ASN A 113 9.94 0.75 5.24
C ASN A 113 10.28 -0.63 5.84
N PRO A 114 11.25 -0.72 6.77
CA PRO A 114 11.68 -1.99 7.35
C PRO A 114 10.55 -2.72 8.10
N VAL A 115 9.63 -1.99 8.72
CA VAL A 115 8.48 -2.58 9.42
C VAL A 115 7.55 -3.27 8.43
N VAL A 116 7.24 -2.60 7.30
CA VAL A 116 6.39 -3.19 6.25
C VAL A 116 7.08 -4.38 5.58
N LYS A 117 8.41 -4.35 5.39
CA LYS A 117 9.18 -5.51 4.90
C LYS A 117 8.97 -6.73 5.80
N GLN A 118 9.11 -6.55 7.12
CA GLN A 118 8.88 -7.63 8.09
C GLN A 118 7.42 -8.13 8.06
N MET A 119 6.46 -7.22 7.92
CA MET A 119 5.04 -7.59 7.82
C MET A 119 4.76 -8.45 6.59
N PHE A 120 5.36 -8.13 5.44
CA PHE A 120 5.23 -8.92 4.21
C PHE A 120 5.86 -10.31 4.36
N VAL A 121 7.10 -10.38 4.88
CA VAL A 121 7.78 -11.67 5.09
C VAL A 121 6.97 -12.58 6.02
N LYS A 122 6.44 -12.07 7.13
CA LYS A 122 5.61 -12.84 8.07
C LYS A 122 4.33 -13.40 7.43
N ARG A 123 3.85 -12.80 6.33
CA ARG A 123 2.67 -13.22 5.57
C ARG A 123 3.00 -14.11 4.38
N GLY A 124 4.24 -14.55 4.25
CA GLY A 124 4.65 -15.42 3.17
C GLY A 124 4.89 -14.71 1.83
N PHE A 125 5.00 -13.38 1.83
CA PHE A 125 5.59 -12.69 0.70
C PHE A 125 7.08 -12.99 0.66
N TYR A 126 7.61 -13.23 -0.51
CA TYR A 126 9.07 -13.39 -0.69
C TYR A 126 9.66 -12.23 -1.49
N GLN A 127 10.83 -11.83 -1.05
CA GLN A 127 11.56 -10.73 -1.68
C GLN A 127 12.19 -11.20 -2.97
N VAL A 128 12.08 -10.38 -4.02
CA VAL A 128 12.66 -10.65 -5.33
C VAL A 128 13.42 -9.45 -5.87
N GLY A 129 14.43 -9.71 -6.69
CA GLY A 129 15.08 -8.65 -7.46
C GLY A 129 14.19 -8.14 -8.59
N VAL A 130 14.41 -6.90 -9.02
CA VAL A 130 13.62 -6.26 -10.10
C VAL A 130 13.58 -7.11 -11.36
N TRP A 131 14.68 -7.74 -11.72
CA TRP A 131 14.80 -8.59 -12.92
C TRP A 131 14.12 -9.95 -12.79
N ALA A 132 13.82 -10.39 -11.55
CA ALA A 132 13.10 -11.63 -11.27
C ALA A 132 11.58 -11.41 -11.11
N LEU A 133 11.10 -10.17 -11.23
CA LEU A 133 9.68 -9.87 -11.21
C LEU A 133 8.97 -10.44 -12.45
N PRO A 134 7.68 -10.82 -12.33
CA PRO A 134 6.86 -11.15 -13.48
C PRO A 134 6.83 -10.03 -14.52
N ARG A 135 6.75 -10.40 -15.80
CA ARG A 135 6.81 -9.46 -16.93
C ARG A 135 5.76 -8.33 -16.81
N GLU A 136 4.56 -8.67 -16.37
CA GLU A 136 3.46 -7.72 -16.18
C GLU A 136 3.83 -6.66 -15.15
N VAL A 137 4.46 -7.07 -14.05
CA VAL A 137 4.93 -6.17 -12.99
C VAL A 137 6.09 -5.32 -13.48
N GLN A 138 7.03 -5.89 -14.24
CA GLN A 138 8.13 -5.12 -14.84
C GLN A 138 7.61 -4.03 -15.77
N VAL A 139 6.68 -4.35 -16.68
CA VAL A 139 6.04 -3.38 -17.59
C VAL A 139 5.30 -2.29 -16.81
N TYR A 140 4.58 -2.67 -15.75
CA TYR A 140 3.92 -1.72 -14.88
C TYR A 140 4.90 -0.75 -14.21
N LEU A 141 6.01 -1.25 -13.69
CA LEU A 141 7.06 -0.39 -13.11
C LEU A 141 7.66 0.56 -14.13
N LEU A 142 7.94 0.10 -15.36
CA LEU A 142 8.44 0.95 -16.43
C LEU A 142 7.46 2.09 -16.77
N ARG A 143 6.16 1.82 -16.80
CA ARG A 143 5.13 2.85 -17.03
C ARG A 143 5.04 3.87 -15.88
N LYS A 144 5.39 3.47 -14.65
CA LYS A 144 5.47 4.39 -13.49
C LYS A 144 6.73 5.27 -13.48
N LEU A 145 7.75 4.92 -14.27
CA LEU A 145 9.00 5.69 -14.39
C LEU A 145 8.74 6.93 -15.24
N THR A 146 8.24 8.00 -14.63
CA THR A 146 8.24 9.31 -15.27
C THR A 146 9.67 9.91 -15.24
N PRO A 147 10.05 10.78 -16.20
CA PRO A 147 11.36 11.44 -16.21
C PRO A 147 11.71 12.13 -14.89
N ARG A 148 10.72 12.73 -14.21
CA ARG A 148 10.88 13.36 -12.89
C ARG A 148 11.18 12.32 -11.78
N ARG A 149 10.55 11.14 -11.84
CA ARG A 149 10.82 10.03 -10.89
C ARG A 149 12.17 9.40 -11.17
N LEU A 150 12.56 9.27 -12.43
CA LEU A 150 13.86 8.73 -12.84
C LEU A 150 15.01 9.61 -12.31
N LEU A 151 14.95 10.93 -12.53
CA LEU A 151 15.95 11.88 -12.02
C LEU A 151 16.05 11.85 -10.49
N ARG A 152 14.93 11.65 -9.80
CA ARG A 152 14.89 11.54 -8.33
C ARG A 152 15.47 10.22 -7.85
N HIS A 153 15.25 9.11 -8.57
CA HIS A 153 15.86 7.81 -8.26
C HIS A 153 17.37 7.84 -8.44
N VAL A 154 17.87 8.42 -9.51
CA VAL A 154 19.32 8.58 -9.76
C VAL A 154 19.99 9.44 -8.67
N ARG A 155 19.33 10.51 -8.21
CA ARG A 155 19.83 11.31 -7.07
C ARG A 155 19.80 10.54 -5.74
N LYS A 156 18.81 9.65 -5.51
CA LYS A 156 18.66 8.88 -4.26
C LYS A 156 19.46 7.58 -4.25
N LEU A 157 19.92 7.06 -5.38
CA LEU A 157 20.85 5.93 -5.44
C LEU A 157 22.18 6.20 -4.69
N ARG A 158 22.51 7.45 -4.41
CA ARG A 158 23.64 7.85 -3.56
C ARG A 158 23.41 7.65 -2.05
N PHE A 159 22.20 7.32 -1.60
CA PHE A 159 21.84 7.23 -0.17
C PHE A 159 21.17 5.88 0.14
N GLY A 160 21.82 4.75 -0.11
CA GLY A 160 21.65 3.47 0.60
C GLY A 160 20.24 2.86 0.83
N ASP A 161 19.15 3.57 0.58
CA ASP A 161 17.77 3.13 0.81
C ASP A 161 17.22 2.34 -0.39
N SER A 162 17.60 1.06 -0.48
CA SER A 162 17.08 0.18 -1.52
C SER A 162 15.61 -0.14 -1.30
N VAL A 163 14.79 0.20 -2.29
CA VAL A 163 13.42 -0.27 -2.40
C VAL A 163 13.42 -1.80 -2.53
N SER A 164 12.63 -2.49 -1.73
CA SER A 164 12.47 -3.95 -1.81
C SER A 164 11.15 -4.30 -2.50
N HIS A 165 11.21 -5.29 -3.37
CA HIS A 165 10.07 -5.82 -4.11
C HIS A 165 9.69 -7.18 -3.53
N PHE A 166 8.41 -7.40 -3.35
CA PHE A 166 7.85 -8.60 -2.77
C PHE A 166 6.74 -9.13 -3.66
N ILE A 167 6.64 -10.44 -3.77
CA ILE A 167 5.51 -11.08 -4.44
C ILE A 167 4.93 -12.19 -3.57
N LYS A 168 3.64 -12.45 -3.74
CA LYS A 168 2.93 -13.58 -3.16
C LYS A 168 1.95 -14.12 -4.18
N GLU A 169 2.05 -15.40 -4.46
CA GLU A 169 1.09 -16.13 -5.26
C GLU A 169 0.08 -16.81 -4.33
N GLY A 170 -1.19 -16.76 -4.69
CA GLY A 170 -2.19 -17.54 -3.98
C GLY A 170 -1.87 -19.02 -4.10
N ASN A 171 -2.15 -19.81 -3.07
CA ASN A 171 -2.09 -21.24 -3.20
C ASN A 171 -3.03 -21.63 -4.36
N ALA A 172 -2.46 -22.20 -5.43
CA ALA A 172 -3.25 -22.89 -6.43
C ALA A 172 -3.89 -24.08 -5.69
N GLY A 173 -5.19 -23.95 -5.34
CA GLY A 173 -5.98 -25.03 -4.82
C GLY A 173 -6.24 -26.06 -5.90
#